data_97807153e0e19cf10b305f68733b4933
#
_entry.id   97807153e0e19cf10b305f68733b4933
#
_cell.length_a   1.000
_cell.length_b   1.000
_cell.length_c   1.000
_cell.angle_alpha   90.00
_cell.angle_beta   90.00
_cell.angle_gamma   90.00
#
_symmetry.space_group_name_H-M   'P 1'
#
loop_
_entity.id
_entity.type
_entity.pdbx_description
1 polymer ?
#
loop_
_entity_poly.entity_id
_entity_poly.type
_entity_poly.pdbx_seq_one_letter_code
_entity_poly.pdbx_strand_id
1 'polypeptide(L)'
;MKESLSIGSLLEEGRPLRSVEFFPPKDEAAGDRMLRAAAEIQRLEPDFVSITYGAGGSTRDSSLKYARMLQEEFGFRVMPHLTCVGHSKAELREIIDEFHESGFRNIMALRGDPPKGETNFKPHPEGLHYANELVALIQELHADISIGVAGYPETHPEAPSPDEDIA
;
A
#
# COMPACT_ATOMS: atom_id res chain seq x y z
N MET A 1 5.44 -10.38 -20.85
CA MET A 1 5.26 -9.62 -19.60
C MET A 1 6.57 -9.70 -18.84
N LYS A 2 7.20 -8.59 -18.47
CA LYS A 2 8.31 -8.63 -17.51
C LYS A 2 7.73 -9.19 -16.21
N GLU A 3 8.28 -10.30 -15.69
CA GLU A 3 7.99 -10.74 -14.34
C GLU A 3 8.11 -9.53 -13.43
N SER A 4 7.04 -9.23 -12.69
CA SER A 4 7.06 -8.14 -11.72
C SER A 4 8.00 -8.55 -10.59
N LEU A 5 9.28 -8.19 -10.73
CA LEU A 5 10.26 -8.37 -9.66
C LEU A 5 9.71 -7.74 -8.38
N SER A 6 9.82 -8.45 -7.28
CA SER A 6 9.42 -7.89 -5.98
C SER A 6 10.30 -6.69 -5.63
N ILE A 7 9.77 -5.72 -4.89
CA ILE A 7 10.58 -4.61 -4.38
C ILE A 7 11.67 -5.15 -3.45
N GLY A 8 11.38 -6.22 -2.70
CA GLY A 8 12.37 -6.91 -1.90
C GLY A 8 13.59 -7.33 -2.71
N SER A 9 13.40 -7.96 -3.88
CA SER A 9 14.51 -8.35 -4.75
C SER A 9 15.31 -7.16 -5.27
N LEU A 10 14.67 -6.00 -5.51
CA LEU A 10 15.40 -4.78 -5.90
C LEU A 10 16.29 -4.25 -4.78
N LEU A 11 15.83 -4.35 -3.52
CA LEU A 11 16.62 -3.93 -2.36
C LEU A 11 17.88 -4.79 -2.18
N GLU A 12 17.82 -6.07 -2.54
CA GLU A 12 18.96 -6.99 -2.51
C GLU A 12 20.06 -6.62 -3.51
N GLU A 13 19.76 -5.85 -4.56
CA GLU A 13 20.76 -5.36 -5.51
C GLU A 13 21.77 -4.38 -4.89
N GLY A 14 21.51 -3.85 -3.70
CA GLY A 14 22.41 -2.96 -2.95
C GLY A 14 22.66 -1.60 -3.59
N ARG A 15 21.84 -1.18 -4.55
CA ARG A 15 21.88 0.15 -5.17
C ARG A 15 20.80 1.06 -4.62
N PRO A 16 20.96 2.39 -4.70
CA PRO A 16 19.87 3.31 -4.39
C PRO A 16 18.67 3.07 -5.31
N LEU A 17 17.46 3.02 -4.72
CA LEU A 17 16.21 2.94 -5.43
C LEU A 17 15.51 4.31 -5.46
N ARG A 18 14.83 4.60 -6.57
CA ARG A 18 13.99 5.78 -6.72
C ARG A 18 12.52 5.36 -6.70
N SER A 19 11.74 5.92 -5.80
CA SER A 19 10.30 5.69 -5.74
C SER A 19 9.53 6.99 -5.74
N VAL A 20 8.29 6.92 -6.18
CA VAL A 20 7.34 8.04 -6.16
C VAL A 20 6.02 7.57 -5.59
N GLU A 21 5.42 8.38 -4.73
CA GLU A 21 4.12 8.09 -4.15
C GLU A 21 3.02 8.93 -4.82
N PHE A 22 1.93 8.26 -5.16
CA PHE A 22 0.72 8.86 -5.68
C PHE A 22 -0.39 8.84 -4.63
N PHE A 23 -1.26 9.84 -4.71
CA PHE A 23 -2.48 9.92 -3.93
C PHE A 23 -3.69 9.66 -4.83
N PRO A 24 -4.64 8.80 -4.41
CA PRO A 24 -5.83 8.54 -5.21
C PRO A 24 -6.60 9.84 -5.43
N PRO A 25 -6.98 10.15 -6.68
CA PRO A 25 -7.67 11.38 -7.00
C PRO A 25 -9.09 11.37 -6.43
N LYS A 26 -9.57 12.55 -6.04
CA LYS A 26 -10.90 12.74 -5.45
C LYS A 26 -12.00 12.96 -6.50
N ASP A 27 -11.62 13.34 -7.71
CA ASP A 27 -12.50 13.62 -8.84
C ASP A 27 -11.79 13.32 -10.16
N GLU A 28 -12.54 13.34 -11.25
CA GLU A 28 -12.04 13.02 -12.59
C GLU A 28 -10.96 14.00 -13.05
N ALA A 29 -11.12 15.29 -12.79
CA ALA A 29 -10.12 16.30 -13.16
C ALA A 29 -8.80 16.12 -12.39
N ALA A 30 -8.85 15.66 -11.14
CA ALA A 30 -7.66 15.26 -10.38
C ALA A 30 -7.04 13.99 -10.96
N GLY A 31 -7.87 13.04 -11.44
CA GLY A 31 -7.42 11.85 -12.13
C GLY A 31 -6.61 12.18 -13.37
N ASP A 32 -7.12 13.05 -14.22
CA ASP A 32 -6.43 13.50 -15.43
C ASP A 32 -5.08 14.18 -15.11
N ARG A 33 -5.03 14.98 -14.03
CA ARG A 33 -3.77 15.60 -13.59
C ARG A 33 -2.77 14.55 -13.12
N MET A 34 -3.23 13.55 -12.36
CA MET A 34 -2.40 12.46 -11.88
C MET A 34 -1.81 11.65 -13.05
N LEU A 35 -2.62 11.30 -14.06
CA LEU A 35 -2.13 10.53 -15.22
C LEU A 35 -1.15 11.34 -16.07
N ARG A 36 -1.35 12.67 -16.22
CA ARG A 36 -0.35 13.54 -16.86
C ARG A 36 0.96 13.57 -16.06
N ALA A 37 0.89 13.65 -14.74
CA ALA A 37 2.08 13.58 -13.89
C ALA A 37 2.76 12.21 -14.01
N ALA A 38 2.00 11.11 -14.08
CA ALA A 38 2.55 9.77 -14.27
C ALA A 38 3.34 9.65 -15.58
N ALA A 39 2.86 10.27 -16.67
CA ALA A 39 3.58 10.29 -17.96
C ALA A 39 4.94 11.03 -17.87
N GLU A 40 5.01 12.11 -17.09
CA GLU A 40 6.29 12.81 -16.87
C GLU A 40 7.22 12.02 -15.93
N ILE A 41 6.66 11.40 -14.87
CA ILE A 41 7.40 10.57 -13.93
C ILE A 41 7.96 9.33 -14.61
N GLN A 42 7.25 8.74 -15.58
CA GLN A 42 7.72 7.58 -16.33
C GLN A 42 9.09 7.84 -17.00
N ARG A 43 9.34 9.07 -17.44
CA ARG A 43 10.65 9.47 -18.05
C ARG A 43 11.82 9.45 -17.06
N LEU A 44 11.53 9.49 -15.77
CA LEU A 44 12.53 9.41 -14.72
C LEU A 44 12.88 7.95 -14.36
N GLU A 45 12.18 6.98 -14.97
CA GLU A 45 12.36 5.54 -14.76
C GLU A 45 12.43 5.18 -13.27
N PRO A 46 11.37 5.45 -12.47
CA PRO A 46 11.38 5.05 -11.07
C PRO A 46 11.42 3.52 -10.96
N ASP A 47 12.09 3.03 -9.93
CA ASP A 47 12.19 1.58 -9.67
C ASP A 47 10.84 0.99 -9.29
N PHE A 48 10.04 1.75 -8.55
CA PHE A 48 8.65 1.45 -8.25
C PHE A 48 7.86 2.72 -7.90
N VAL A 49 6.56 2.60 -7.85
CA VAL A 49 5.66 3.65 -7.35
C VAL A 49 4.72 3.07 -6.31
N SER A 50 4.32 3.89 -5.35
CA SER A 50 3.25 3.53 -4.40
C SER A 50 2.02 4.38 -4.64
N ILE A 51 0.86 3.87 -4.21
CA ILE A 51 -0.38 4.63 -4.18
C ILE A 51 -1.05 4.45 -2.83
N THR A 52 -1.36 5.59 -2.18
CA THR A 52 -1.91 5.58 -0.84
C THR A 52 -3.35 5.06 -0.81
N TYR A 53 -3.76 4.58 0.37
CA TYR A 53 -5.11 4.13 0.66
C TYR A 53 -5.81 5.20 1.50
N GLY A 54 -7.00 5.64 1.10
CA GLY A 54 -7.70 6.70 1.82
C GLY A 54 -8.11 6.28 3.22
N ALA A 55 -8.11 7.23 4.14
CA ALA A 55 -8.51 7.02 5.52
C ALA A 55 -9.89 6.33 5.61
N GLY A 56 -9.97 5.26 6.38
CA GLY A 56 -11.20 4.49 6.57
C GLY A 56 -11.72 3.77 5.32
N GLY A 57 -10.87 3.50 4.32
CA GLY A 57 -11.28 2.79 3.10
C GLY A 57 -12.08 3.63 2.10
N SER A 58 -12.25 4.92 2.35
CA SER A 58 -13.13 5.82 1.57
C SER A 58 -12.73 5.99 0.09
N THR A 59 -11.52 5.60 -0.28
CA THR A 59 -10.99 5.70 -1.65
C THR A 59 -10.58 4.35 -2.24
N ARG A 60 -11.06 3.22 -1.67
CA ARG A 60 -10.68 1.87 -2.11
C ARG A 60 -10.77 1.71 -3.64
N ASP A 61 -11.96 1.92 -4.19
CA ASP A 61 -12.21 1.72 -5.62
C ASP A 61 -11.36 2.67 -6.48
N SER A 62 -11.19 3.91 -6.04
CA SER A 62 -10.33 4.89 -6.69
C SER A 62 -8.87 4.45 -6.64
N SER A 63 -8.35 4.05 -5.46
CA SER A 63 -6.97 3.59 -5.30
C SER A 63 -6.68 2.40 -6.21
N LEU A 64 -7.53 1.38 -6.22
CA LEU A 64 -7.34 0.20 -7.05
C LEU A 64 -7.42 0.52 -8.55
N LYS A 65 -8.43 1.32 -8.96
CA LYS A 65 -8.56 1.77 -10.35
C LYS A 65 -7.27 2.42 -10.84
N TYR A 66 -6.76 3.41 -10.10
CA TYR A 66 -5.56 4.14 -10.52
C TYR A 66 -4.27 3.33 -10.34
N ALA A 67 -4.20 2.41 -9.37
CA ALA A 67 -3.10 1.45 -9.28
C ALA A 67 -2.99 0.59 -10.55
N ARG A 68 -4.13 0.06 -11.05
CA ARG A 68 -4.19 -0.68 -12.31
C ARG A 68 -3.75 0.17 -13.50
N MET A 69 -4.25 1.41 -13.62
CA MET A 69 -3.86 2.32 -14.71
C MET A 69 -2.33 2.60 -14.68
N LEU A 70 -1.77 2.85 -13.49
CA LEU A 70 -0.33 3.05 -13.33
C LEU A 70 0.48 1.81 -13.78
N GLN A 71 -0.01 0.62 -13.51
CA GLN A 71 0.64 -0.63 -13.92
C GLN A 71 0.47 -0.91 -15.41
N GLU A 72 -0.76 -0.83 -15.93
CA GLU A 72 -1.11 -1.27 -17.27
C GLU A 72 -0.72 -0.26 -18.35
N GLU A 73 -0.96 1.04 -18.12
CA GLU A 73 -0.72 2.09 -19.11
C GLU A 73 0.72 2.62 -19.07
N PHE A 74 1.32 2.70 -17.88
CA PHE A 74 2.66 3.26 -17.70
C PHE A 74 3.74 2.21 -17.44
N GLY A 75 3.36 0.95 -17.19
CA GLY A 75 4.29 -0.15 -16.92
C GLY A 75 5.04 -0.02 -15.60
N PHE A 76 4.54 0.77 -14.65
CA PHE A 76 5.15 0.90 -13.34
C PHE A 76 5.03 -0.39 -12.53
N ARG A 77 6.04 -0.66 -11.70
CA ARG A 77 5.91 -1.59 -10.58
C ARG A 77 5.16 -0.85 -9.48
N VAL A 78 3.94 -1.28 -9.20
CA VAL A 78 3.06 -0.59 -8.25
C VAL A 78 3.02 -1.32 -6.93
N MET A 79 3.08 -0.55 -5.84
CA MET A 79 2.87 -1.00 -4.46
C MET A 79 1.63 -0.26 -3.90
N PRO A 80 0.42 -0.82 -4.06
CA PRO A 80 -0.76 -0.26 -3.40
C PRO A 80 -0.62 -0.37 -1.88
N HIS A 81 -1.11 0.64 -1.17
CA HIS A 81 -1.28 0.57 0.28
C HIS A 81 -2.56 -0.21 0.62
N LEU A 82 -2.54 -0.90 1.75
CA LEU A 82 -3.70 -1.56 2.35
C LEU A 82 -3.68 -1.31 3.86
N THR A 83 -4.84 -0.96 4.43
CA THR A 83 -4.95 -0.67 5.86
C THR A 83 -5.94 -1.62 6.53
N CYS A 84 -5.72 -1.91 7.82
CA CYS A 84 -6.66 -2.67 8.65
C CYS A 84 -7.95 -1.90 8.92
N VAL A 85 -7.85 -0.55 9.01
CA VAL A 85 -8.96 0.30 9.46
C VAL A 85 -10.17 0.19 8.54
N GLY A 86 -11.34 0.03 9.14
CA GLY A 86 -12.62 0.03 8.43
C GLY A 86 -13.01 -1.29 7.76
N HIS A 87 -12.17 -2.33 7.85
CA HIS A 87 -12.39 -3.62 7.21
C HIS A 87 -12.49 -4.78 8.20
N SER A 88 -13.42 -5.70 7.93
CA SER A 88 -13.40 -7.03 8.52
C SER A 88 -12.26 -7.87 7.94
N LYS A 89 -11.86 -8.94 8.63
CA LYS A 89 -10.87 -9.89 8.11
C LYS A 89 -11.31 -10.55 6.80
N ALA A 90 -12.63 -10.77 6.62
CA ALA A 90 -13.17 -11.32 5.39
C ALA A 90 -13.00 -10.37 4.20
N GLU A 91 -13.33 -9.08 4.38
CA GLU A 91 -13.12 -8.05 3.37
C GLU A 91 -11.64 -7.88 3.02
N LEU A 92 -10.75 -7.94 4.02
CA LEU A 92 -9.30 -7.88 3.76
C LEU A 92 -8.83 -9.05 2.90
N ARG A 93 -9.34 -10.27 3.11
CA ARG A 93 -9.04 -11.42 2.25
C ARG A 93 -9.45 -11.15 0.80
N GLU A 94 -10.68 -10.69 0.59
CA GLU A 94 -11.19 -10.36 -0.75
C GLU A 94 -10.33 -9.29 -1.44
N ILE A 95 -9.91 -8.25 -0.72
CA ILE A 95 -9.07 -7.18 -1.25
C ILE A 95 -7.68 -7.70 -1.63
N ILE A 96 -7.08 -8.54 -0.79
CA ILE A 96 -5.76 -9.12 -1.04
C ILE A 96 -5.81 -10.03 -2.27
N ASP A 97 -6.86 -10.87 -2.38
CA ASP A 97 -7.08 -11.73 -3.54
C ASP A 97 -7.27 -10.87 -4.82
N GLU A 98 -8.07 -9.80 -4.75
CA GLU A 98 -8.27 -8.87 -5.87
C GLU A 98 -6.95 -8.18 -6.30
N PHE A 99 -6.10 -7.81 -5.34
CA PHE A 99 -4.78 -7.25 -5.64
C PHE A 99 -3.90 -8.29 -6.35
N HIS A 100 -3.85 -9.52 -5.84
CA HIS A 100 -3.07 -10.59 -6.44
C HIS A 100 -3.56 -10.95 -7.85
N GLU A 101 -4.88 -11.09 -8.06
CA GLU A 101 -5.51 -11.34 -9.36
C GLU A 101 -5.25 -10.20 -10.36
N SER A 102 -5.16 -8.96 -9.89
CA SER A 102 -4.78 -7.79 -10.68
C SER A 102 -3.28 -7.74 -11.03
N GLY A 103 -2.49 -8.72 -10.60
CA GLY A 103 -1.07 -8.82 -10.91
C GLY A 103 -0.17 -8.01 -9.97
N PHE A 104 -0.68 -7.41 -8.91
CA PHE A 104 0.17 -6.77 -7.90
C PHE A 104 0.94 -7.82 -7.12
N ARG A 105 2.23 -7.57 -6.93
CA ARG A 105 3.17 -8.44 -6.20
C ARG A 105 3.89 -7.71 -5.07
N ASN A 106 3.45 -6.48 -4.78
CA ASN A 106 3.98 -5.65 -3.72
C ASN A 106 2.82 -4.96 -3.02
N ILE A 107 2.74 -5.02 -1.69
CA ILE A 107 1.70 -4.34 -0.89
C ILE A 107 2.38 -3.62 0.27
N MET A 108 1.97 -2.37 0.53
CA MET A 108 2.32 -1.66 1.76
C MET A 108 1.24 -1.95 2.80
N ALA A 109 1.56 -2.79 3.79
CA ALA A 109 0.65 -3.16 4.87
C ALA A 109 0.73 -2.16 6.03
N LEU A 110 -0.39 -1.54 6.36
CA LEU A 110 -0.49 -0.48 7.36
C LEU A 110 -1.65 -0.77 8.33
N ARG A 111 -1.55 -0.27 9.55
CA ARG A 111 -2.71 -0.26 10.47
C ARG A 111 -3.79 0.68 9.95
N GLY A 112 -3.39 1.84 9.48
CA GLY A 112 -4.24 2.97 9.12
C GLY A 112 -4.47 3.91 10.30
N ASP A 113 -4.81 5.15 9.95
CA ASP A 113 -5.11 6.20 10.93
C ASP A 113 -6.59 6.19 11.31
N PRO A 114 -6.94 6.70 12.50
CA PRO A 114 -8.32 6.94 12.85
C PRO A 114 -9.05 7.78 11.79
N PRO A 115 -10.36 7.56 11.57
CA PRO A 115 -11.14 8.41 10.68
C PRO A 115 -11.02 9.88 11.08
N LYS A 116 -11.11 10.78 10.09
CA LYS A 116 -10.96 12.23 10.30
C LYS A 116 -11.92 12.73 11.38
N GLY A 117 -11.37 13.29 12.45
CA GLY A 117 -12.11 13.79 13.60
C GLY A 117 -12.17 12.83 14.80
N GLU A 118 -11.66 11.62 14.66
CA GLU A 118 -11.42 10.69 15.77
C GLU A 118 -9.95 10.75 16.22
N THR A 119 -9.73 10.57 17.53
CA THR A 119 -8.36 10.60 18.09
C THR A 119 -7.82 9.21 18.38
N ASN A 120 -8.70 8.20 18.45
CA ASN A 120 -8.33 6.83 18.78
C ASN A 120 -8.64 5.90 17.64
N PHE A 121 -7.69 5.03 17.31
CA PHE A 121 -7.91 3.92 16.40
C PHE A 121 -8.98 2.97 16.99
N LYS A 122 -9.97 2.61 16.17
CA LYS A 122 -10.96 1.59 16.49
C LYS A 122 -10.98 0.56 15.36
N PRO A 123 -10.54 -0.67 15.63
CA PRO A 123 -10.63 -1.73 14.61
C PRO A 123 -12.11 -2.05 14.32
N HIS A 124 -12.36 -2.57 13.13
CA HIS A 124 -13.64 -3.22 12.86
C HIS A 124 -13.84 -4.38 13.86
N PRO A 125 -15.07 -4.65 14.37
CA PRO A 125 -15.31 -5.71 15.36
C PRO A 125 -14.78 -7.10 14.94
N GLU A 126 -14.77 -7.38 13.63
CA GLU A 126 -14.26 -8.62 13.04
C GLU A 126 -12.97 -8.35 12.22
N GLY A 127 -12.30 -7.23 12.48
CA GLY A 127 -11.12 -6.77 11.74
C GLY A 127 -9.80 -7.10 12.44
N LEU A 128 -8.73 -6.57 11.86
CA LEU A 128 -7.38 -6.66 12.40
C LEU A 128 -7.05 -5.40 13.21
N HIS A 129 -6.25 -5.56 14.27
CA HIS A 129 -5.89 -4.49 15.18
C HIS A 129 -4.57 -3.82 14.80
N TYR A 130 -3.62 -4.59 14.22
CA TYR A 130 -2.27 -4.14 13.95
C TYR A 130 -1.80 -4.56 12.55
N ALA A 131 -0.83 -3.82 12.03
CA ALA A 131 -0.27 -4.08 10.71
C ALA A 131 0.43 -5.45 10.61
N ASN A 132 1.03 -5.96 11.69
CA ASN A 132 1.65 -7.28 11.71
C ASN A 132 0.64 -8.42 11.49
N GLU A 133 -0.61 -8.25 11.94
CA GLU A 133 -1.68 -9.22 11.66
C GLU A 133 -2.07 -9.19 10.18
N LEU A 134 -2.05 -8.01 9.54
CA LEU A 134 -2.27 -7.87 8.10
C LEU A 134 -1.11 -8.49 7.30
N VAL A 135 0.12 -8.29 7.74
CA VAL A 135 1.30 -8.95 7.15
C VAL A 135 1.13 -10.48 7.19
N ALA A 136 0.76 -11.03 8.35
CA ALA A 136 0.53 -12.47 8.50
C ALA A 136 -0.59 -12.98 7.57
N LEU A 137 -1.67 -12.21 7.43
CA LEU A 137 -2.78 -12.54 6.54
C LEU A 137 -2.36 -12.56 5.07
N ILE A 138 -1.59 -11.54 4.62
CA ILE A 138 -1.09 -11.48 3.24
C ILE A 138 -0.18 -12.68 2.96
N GLN A 139 0.73 -13.00 3.88
CA GLN A 139 1.64 -14.16 3.73
C GLN A 139 0.90 -15.51 3.72
N GLU A 140 -0.17 -15.63 4.51
CA GLU A 140 -1.03 -16.83 4.53
C GLU A 140 -1.70 -17.05 3.16
N LEU A 141 -2.18 -15.98 2.53
CA LEU A 141 -2.93 -16.05 1.27
C LEU A 141 -2.01 -16.13 0.05
N HIS A 142 -0.98 -15.29 -0.01
CA HIS A 142 -0.11 -15.14 -1.18
C HIS A 142 1.34 -14.90 -0.75
N ALA A 143 2.10 -15.97 -0.57
CA ALA A 143 3.50 -15.90 -0.15
C ALA A 143 4.45 -15.26 -1.19
N ASP A 144 3.99 -15.07 -2.43
CA ASP A 144 4.73 -14.41 -3.51
C ASP A 144 4.61 -12.88 -3.50
N ILE A 145 3.82 -12.32 -2.57
CA ILE A 145 3.70 -10.87 -2.40
C ILE A 145 4.85 -10.36 -1.52
N SER A 146 5.57 -9.37 -2.02
CA SER A 146 6.53 -8.58 -1.24
C SER A 146 5.79 -7.53 -0.41
N ILE A 147 6.06 -7.50 0.90
CA ILE A 147 5.32 -6.65 1.83
C ILE A 147 6.23 -5.54 2.35
N GLY A 148 5.80 -4.29 2.19
CA GLY A 148 6.35 -3.13 2.87
C GLY A 148 5.55 -2.82 4.12
N VAL A 149 6.20 -2.23 5.12
CA VAL A 149 5.57 -1.76 6.36
C VAL A 149 6.05 -0.35 6.70
N ALA A 150 5.30 0.37 7.53
CA ALA A 150 5.76 1.64 8.07
C ALA A 150 6.84 1.42 9.13
N GLY A 151 7.81 2.34 9.18
CA GLY A 151 8.83 2.41 10.22
C GLY A 151 8.86 3.79 10.85
N TYR A 152 9.11 3.87 12.14
CA TYR A 152 9.25 5.10 12.89
C TYR A 152 10.69 5.21 13.40
N PRO A 153 11.55 6.06 12.80
CA PRO A 153 12.94 6.20 13.23
C PRO A 153 13.09 6.65 14.68
N GLU A 154 12.16 7.47 15.16
CA GLU A 154 12.18 8.00 16.51
C GLU A 154 11.52 7.06 17.53
N THR A 155 10.49 6.39 17.22
CA THR A 155 9.63 5.50 18.01
C THR A 155 8.16 5.80 17.72
N HIS A 156 7.34 4.79 17.56
CA HIS A 156 5.89 4.96 17.37
C HIS A 156 5.28 5.66 18.59
N PRO A 157 4.42 6.69 18.43
CA PRO A 157 3.84 7.44 19.55
C PRO A 157 3.05 6.61 20.58
N GLU A 158 2.56 5.44 20.19
CA GLU A 158 1.83 4.51 21.06
C GLU A 158 2.71 3.41 21.65
N ALA A 159 3.99 3.31 21.23
CA ALA A 159 4.91 2.31 21.80
C ALA A 159 5.37 2.74 23.18
N PRO A 160 5.46 1.82 24.17
CA PRO A 160 5.92 2.13 25.51
C PRO A 160 7.41 2.52 25.56
N SER A 161 8.21 2.00 24.65
CA SER A 161 9.64 2.27 24.52
C SER A 161 10.15 2.00 23.11
N PRO A 162 11.33 2.53 22.72
CA PRO A 162 11.97 2.21 21.44
C PRO A 162 12.20 0.71 21.22
N ASP A 163 12.59 0.00 22.28
CA ASP A 163 12.88 -1.45 22.22
C ASP A 163 11.59 -2.26 21.95
N GLU A 164 10.46 -1.80 22.48
CA GLU A 164 9.15 -2.43 22.28
C GLU A 164 8.50 -2.05 20.92
N ASP A 165 8.95 -0.95 20.32
CA ASP A 165 8.49 -0.54 18.98
C ASP A 165 9.14 -1.38 17.87
N ILE A 166 10.32 -1.92 18.12
CA ILE A 166 11.12 -2.69 17.15
C ILE A 166 10.90 -4.20 17.29
N ALA A 167 10.38 -4.65 18.45
CA ALA A 167 10.17 -6.07 18.75
C ALA A 167 8.97 -6.66 18.02
#